data_db689045d75a599cbcf3dc22aea6df09
#
_entry.id   db689045d75a599cbcf3dc22aea6df09
#
_cell.length_a   1.000
_cell.length_b   1.000
_cell.length_c   1.000
_cell.angle_alpha   90.00
_cell.angle_beta   90.00
_cell.angle_gamma   90.00
#
_symmetry.space_group_name_H-M   'P 1'
#
loop_
_entity.id
_entity.type
_entity.pdbx_description
1 polymer ?
#
loop_
_entity_poly.entity_id
_entity_poly.type
_entity_poly.pdbx_seq_one_letter_code
_entity_poly.pdbx_strand_id
1 'polypeptide(L)'
;MIGMEILAPAVALMIWTMVMWLWMYATRIPAMSKSADIEAPSKLVGSTPASLRAMLPENVNWKADNYNHLHEAPTVFYAVAIVLAILGQGDGMNAFLAWIYTGLRVAHSLVQVTANRVMVRFVLFALSSVVLIVLIAKAAFIVFA
;
A
#
# COMPACT_ATOMS: atom_id res chain seq x y z
N MET A 1 15.10 24.28 8.94
CA MET A 1 13.72 24.41 8.40
C MET A 1 13.26 23.04 7.97
N ILE A 2 12.01 22.68 8.20
CA ILE A 2 11.44 21.39 7.83
C ILE A 2 11.07 21.41 6.34
N GLY A 3 11.47 20.37 5.59
CA GLY A 3 11.09 20.22 4.18
C GLY A 3 9.71 19.56 4.05
N MET A 4 8.68 20.33 3.79
CA MET A 4 7.28 19.91 3.88
C MET A 4 6.72 19.24 2.62
N GLU A 5 7.32 19.47 1.45
CA GLU A 5 6.75 19.01 0.17
C GLU A 5 6.62 17.48 0.09
N ILE A 6 7.55 16.72 0.67
CA ILE A 6 7.55 15.26 0.67
C ILE A 6 6.38 14.67 1.47
N LEU A 7 5.73 15.44 2.32
CA LEU A 7 4.60 14.97 3.12
C LEU A 7 3.33 14.85 2.26
N ALA A 8 3.20 15.63 1.20
CA ALA A 8 2.04 15.56 0.31
C ALA A 8 1.89 14.17 -0.37
N PRO A 9 2.93 13.61 -1.04
CA PRO A 9 2.82 12.25 -1.59
C PRO A 9 2.61 11.19 -0.52
N ALA A 10 3.17 11.36 0.68
CA ALA A 10 2.93 10.43 1.79
C ALA A 10 1.45 10.45 2.20
N VAL A 11 0.85 11.62 2.38
CA VAL A 11 -0.57 11.75 2.71
C VAL A 11 -1.45 11.23 1.57
N ALA A 12 -1.09 11.48 0.31
CA ALA A 12 -1.80 10.94 -0.85
C ALA A 12 -1.86 9.41 -0.82
N LEU A 13 -0.76 8.74 -0.47
CA LEU A 13 -0.73 7.28 -0.36
C LEU A 13 -1.54 6.78 0.85
N MET A 14 -1.55 7.53 1.96
CA MET A 14 -2.43 7.21 3.11
C MET A 14 -3.91 7.27 2.71
N ILE A 15 -4.31 8.31 1.98
CA ILE A 15 -5.68 8.44 1.46
C ILE A 15 -6.01 7.27 0.54
N TRP A 16 -5.11 6.91 -0.36
CA TRP A 16 -5.29 5.74 -1.23
C TRP A 16 -5.46 4.45 -0.43
N THR A 17 -4.69 4.26 0.62
CA THR A 17 -4.81 3.11 1.51
C THR A 17 -6.22 3.01 2.11
N MET A 18 -6.81 4.13 2.52
CA MET A 18 -8.18 4.16 3.04
C MET A 18 -9.24 3.94 1.96
N VAL A 19 -9.01 4.40 0.74
CA VAL A 19 -9.85 4.07 -0.41
C VAL A 19 -9.86 2.56 -0.64
N MET A 20 -8.72 1.90 -0.58
CA MET A 20 -8.60 0.45 -0.71
C MET A 20 -9.26 -0.30 0.44
N TRP A 21 -9.19 0.24 1.65
CA TRP A 21 -9.92 -0.29 2.81
C TRP A 21 -11.43 -0.30 2.56
N LEU A 22 -11.98 0.82 2.10
CA LEU A 22 -13.40 0.91 1.75
C LEU A 22 -13.78 -0.06 0.62
N TRP A 23 -12.96 -0.14 -0.42
CA TRP A 23 -13.21 -1.05 -1.54
C TRP A 23 -13.16 -2.51 -1.12
N MET A 24 -12.19 -2.87 -0.29
CA MET A 24 -12.10 -4.21 0.28
C MET A 24 -13.39 -4.61 1.00
N TYR A 25 -13.89 -3.77 1.89
CA TYR A 25 -15.13 -4.07 2.63
C TYR A 25 -16.37 -4.03 1.76
N ALA A 26 -16.45 -3.08 0.82
CA ALA A 26 -17.56 -2.99 -0.12
C ALA A 26 -17.73 -4.25 -1.00
N THR A 27 -16.65 -4.97 -1.25
CA THR A 27 -16.69 -6.25 -1.99
C THR A 27 -16.76 -7.46 -1.08
N ARG A 28 -16.12 -7.42 0.08
CA ARG A 28 -15.99 -8.56 1.00
C ARG A 28 -17.29 -8.84 1.75
N ILE A 29 -17.95 -7.82 2.28
CA ILE A 29 -19.17 -7.99 3.07
C ILE A 29 -20.29 -8.63 2.24
N PRO A 30 -20.63 -8.15 1.01
CA PRO A 30 -21.60 -8.80 0.17
C PRO A 30 -21.20 -10.24 -0.23
N ALA A 31 -19.92 -10.48 -0.49
CA ALA A 31 -19.42 -11.81 -0.84
C ALA A 31 -19.56 -12.80 0.33
N MET A 32 -19.29 -12.37 1.55
CA MET A 32 -19.52 -13.18 2.75
C MET A 32 -21.00 -13.52 2.95
N SER A 33 -21.89 -12.55 2.72
CA SER A 33 -23.33 -12.75 2.86
C SER A 33 -23.92 -13.70 1.81
N LYS A 34 -23.27 -13.80 0.64
CA LYS A 34 -23.70 -14.67 -0.47
C LYS A 34 -23.02 -16.03 -0.48
N SER A 35 -21.99 -16.25 0.33
CA SER A 35 -21.26 -17.50 0.36
C SER A 35 -22.11 -18.61 0.96
N ALA A 36 -22.24 -19.75 0.25
CA ALA A 36 -22.93 -20.94 0.75
C ALA A 36 -22.21 -21.58 1.94
N ASP A 37 -20.90 -21.37 2.06
CA ASP A 37 -20.07 -21.91 3.13
C ASP A 37 -20.12 -21.08 4.42
N ILE A 38 -20.76 -19.91 4.36
CA ILE A 38 -20.94 -19.00 5.50
C ILE A 38 -22.43 -18.86 5.78
N GLU A 39 -22.89 -19.56 6.81
CA GLU A 39 -24.30 -19.56 7.21
C GLU A 39 -24.77 -18.17 7.65
N ALA A 40 -24.00 -17.52 8.50
CA ALA A 40 -24.17 -16.12 8.87
C ALA A 40 -22.82 -15.55 9.31
N PRO A 41 -22.37 -14.40 8.78
CA PRO A 41 -21.08 -13.81 9.18
C PRO A 41 -20.97 -13.57 10.69
N SER A 42 -22.07 -13.22 11.35
CA SER A 42 -22.12 -13.00 12.79
C SER A 42 -21.92 -14.25 13.64
N LYS A 43 -22.08 -15.44 13.05
CA LYS A 43 -21.88 -16.73 13.74
C LYS A 43 -20.47 -17.28 13.58
N LEU A 44 -19.63 -16.63 12.78
CA LEU A 44 -18.24 -17.07 12.58
C LEU A 44 -17.45 -16.84 13.86
N VAL A 45 -16.89 -17.92 14.41
CA VAL A 45 -16.04 -17.89 15.60
C VAL A 45 -14.74 -18.60 15.28
N GLY A 46 -13.61 -17.96 15.63
CA GLY A 46 -12.29 -18.54 15.46
C GLY A 46 -11.83 -18.68 13.99
N SER A 47 -12.49 -18.00 13.05
CA SER A 47 -12.10 -18.01 11.65
C SER A 47 -10.76 -17.33 11.44
N THR A 48 -9.86 -18.00 10.72
CA THR A 48 -8.57 -17.43 10.34
C THR A 48 -8.66 -16.72 8.98
N PRO A 49 -7.71 -15.82 8.66
CA PRO A 49 -7.65 -15.23 7.31
C PRO A 49 -7.59 -16.28 6.20
N ALA A 50 -6.86 -17.37 6.43
CA ALA A 50 -6.75 -18.47 5.45
C ALA A 50 -8.08 -19.19 5.22
N SER A 51 -8.86 -19.46 6.28
CA SER A 51 -10.16 -20.11 6.16
C SER A 51 -11.18 -19.21 5.47
N LEU A 52 -11.20 -17.92 5.78
CA LEU A 52 -12.07 -16.94 5.10
C LEU A 52 -11.69 -16.79 3.63
N ARG A 53 -10.41 -16.80 3.31
CA ARG A 53 -9.91 -16.74 1.93
C ARG A 53 -10.42 -17.89 1.09
N ALA A 54 -10.43 -19.10 1.64
CA ALA A 54 -10.92 -20.30 0.94
C ALA A 54 -12.42 -20.25 0.62
N MET A 55 -13.19 -19.50 1.40
CA MET A 55 -14.65 -19.37 1.27
C MET A 55 -15.08 -18.25 0.30
N LEU A 56 -14.17 -17.36 -0.10
CA LEU A 56 -14.48 -16.17 -0.89
C LEU A 56 -13.90 -16.28 -2.31
N PRO A 57 -14.54 -15.61 -3.30
CA PRO A 57 -13.97 -15.50 -4.64
C PRO A 57 -12.59 -14.86 -4.64
N GLU A 58 -11.70 -15.30 -5.53
CA GLU A 58 -10.33 -14.78 -5.61
C GLU A 58 -10.25 -13.27 -5.86
N ASN A 59 -11.12 -12.74 -6.73
CA ASN A 59 -11.15 -11.30 -7.00
C ASN A 59 -11.52 -10.45 -5.77
N VAL A 60 -12.24 -11.01 -4.81
CA VAL A 60 -12.51 -10.38 -3.51
C VAL A 60 -11.26 -10.43 -2.64
N ASN A 61 -10.54 -11.55 -2.64
CA ASN A 61 -9.30 -11.72 -1.89
C ASN A 61 -8.20 -10.77 -2.37
N TRP A 62 -8.14 -10.46 -3.67
CA TRP A 62 -7.14 -9.53 -4.21
C TRP A 62 -7.18 -8.14 -3.57
N LYS A 63 -8.37 -7.66 -3.19
CA LYS A 63 -8.51 -6.36 -2.50
C LYS A 63 -7.95 -6.41 -1.08
N ALA A 64 -8.17 -7.51 -0.37
CA ALA A 64 -7.59 -7.71 0.95
C ALA A 64 -6.06 -7.86 0.89
N ASP A 65 -5.56 -8.63 -0.07
CA ASP A 65 -4.11 -8.78 -0.29
C ASP A 65 -3.45 -7.44 -0.60
N ASN A 66 -4.08 -6.63 -1.45
CA ASN A 66 -3.58 -5.29 -1.78
C ASN A 66 -3.57 -4.36 -0.57
N TYR A 67 -4.62 -4.36 0.23
CA TYR A 67 -4.66 -3.59 1.47
C TYR A 67 -3.51 -3.98 2.41
N ASN A 68 -3.23 -5.28 2.55
CA ASN A 68 -2.10 -5.76 3.34
C ASN A 68 -0.76 -5.31 2.77
N HIS A 69 -0.58 -5.37 1.45
CA HIS A 69 0.64 -4.90 0.78
C HIS A 69 0.90 -3.40 1.00
N LEU A 70 -0.15 -2.58 1.12
CA LEU A 70 -0.04 -1.15 1.42
C LEU A 70 0.47 -0.87 2.85
N HIS A 71 0.54 -1.88 3.72
CA HIS A 71 1.11 -1.80 5.06
C HIS A 71 2.53 -2.40 5.18
N GLU A 72 3.09 -2.89 4.08
CA GLU A 72 4.45 -3.44 4.03
C GLU A 72 5.48 -2.36 3.65
N ALA A 73 5.90 -2.30 2.39
CA ALA A 73 6.89 -1.32 1.92
C ALA A 73 6.47 0.15 2.13
N PRO A 74 5.20 0.57 1.95
CA PRO A 74 4.78 1.94 2.25
C PRO A 74 5.01 2.38 3.69
N THR A 75 5.02 1.47 4.66
CA THR A 75 5.37 1.79 6.06
C THR A 75 6.78 2.36 6.16
N VAL A 76 7.75 1.77 5.47
CA VAL A 76 9.13 2.27 5.38
C VAL A 76 9.17 3.60 4.63
N PHE A 77 8.39 3.75 3.58
CA PHE A 77 8.26 5.00 2.83
C PHE A 77 7.77 6.15 3.71
N TYR A 78 6.75 5.95 4.52
CA TYR A 78 6.25 6.97 5.44
C TYR A 78 7.34 7.39 6.44
N ALA A 79 8.08 6.42 6.98
CA ALA A 79 9.16 6.70 7.92
C ALA A 79 10.26 7.54 7.27
N VAL A 80 10.75 7.19 6.09
CA VAL A 80 11.82 7.94 5.42
C VAL A 80 11.35 9.31 4.95
N ALA A 81 10.08 9.45 4.56
CA ALA A 81 9.51 10.75 4.20
C ALA A 81 9.52 11.71 5.39
N ILE A 82 9.14 11.24 6.57
CA ILE A 82 9.17 12.03 7.80
C ILE A 82 10.62 12.39 8.17
N VAL A 83 11.54 11.44 8.09
CA VAL A 83 12.96 11.68 8.38
C VAL A 83 13.52 12.77 7.45
N LEU A 84 13.31 12.65 6.14
CA LEU A 84 13.78 13.66 5.17
C LEU A 84 13.13 15.03 5.40
N ALA A 85 11.86 15.07 5.77
CA ALA A 85 11.17 16.33 6.11
C ALA A 85 11.83 17.00 7.32
N ILE A 86 12.08 16.25 8.40
CA ILE A 86 12.71 16.76 9.63
C ILE A 86 14.14 17.24 9.36
N LEU A 87 14.88 16.54 8.50
CA LEU A 87 16.23 16.93 8.10
C LEU A 87 16.28 18.15 7.18
N GLY A 88 15.13 18.74 6.81
CA GLY A 88 15.05 19.85 5.87
C GLY A 88 15.34 19.46 4.41
N GLN A 89 15.28 18.18 4.09
CA GLN A 89 15.56 17.61 2.78
C GLN A 89 14.32 17.05 2.07
N GLY A 90 13.14 17.41 2.57
CA GLY A 90 11.86 16.94 2.04
C GLY A 90 11.38 17.64 0.77
N ASP A 91 12.08 18.63 0.28
CA ASP A 91 11.66 19.45 -0.86
C ASP A 91 12.40 19.07 -2.14
N GLY A 92 11.95 19.59 -3.27
CA GLY A 92 12.61 19.44 -4.57
C GLY A 92 12.68 18.00 -5.05
N MET A 93 13.88 17.52 -5.34
CA MET A 93 14.08 16.17 -5.93
C MET A 93 13.55 15.06 -5.03
N ASN A 94 13.66 15.18 -3.73
CA ASN A 94 13.17 14.15 -2.80
C ASN A 94 11.64 14.09 -2.78
N ALA A 95 10.97 15.24 -2.83
CA ALA A 95 9.52 15.29 -3.01
C ALA A 95 9.09 14.70 -4.36
N PHE A 96 9.80 14.99 -5.43
CA PHE A 96 9.54 14.41 -6.75
C PHE A 96 9.67 12.89 -6.75
N LEU A 97 10.74 12.34 -6.17
CA LEU A 97 10.92 10.90 -6.01
C LEU A 97 9.80 10.26 -5.19
N ALA A 98 9.34 10.95 -4.15
CA ALA A 98 8.23 10.48 -3.33
C ALA A 98 6.92 10.43 -4.12
N TRP A 99 6.66 11.39 -5.01
CA TRP A 99 5.52 11.34 -5.92
C TRP A 99 5.62 10.17 -6.90
N ILE A 100 6.82 9.89 -7.43
CA ILE A 100 7.05 8.71 -8.28
C ILE A 100 6.74 7.43 -7.51
N TYR A 101 7.22 7.31 -6.26
CA TYR A 101 6.93 6.16 -5.41
C TYR A 101 5.42 5.99 -5.21
N THR A 102 4.73 7.04 -4.83
CA THR A 102 3.27 7.02 -4.61
C THR A 102 2.53 6.62 -5.89
N GLY A 103 2.88 7.20 -7.04
CA GLY A 103 2.29 6.86 -8.33
C GLY A 103 2.48 5.40 -8.71
N LEU A 104 3.69 4.87 -8.53
CA LEU A 104 4.00 3.45 -8.78
C LEU A 104 3.23 2.52 -7.84
N ARG A 105 3.07 2.89 -6.58
CA ARG A 105 2.29 2.09 -5.62
C ARG A 105 0.79 2.11 -5.93
N VAL A 106 0.25 3.25 -6.34
CA VAL A 106 -1.16 3.33 -6.79
C VAL A 106 -1.36 2.48 -8.05
N ALA A 107 -0.46 2.57 -9.03
CA ALA A 107 -0.52 1.74 -10.24
C ALA A 107 -0.43 0.24 -9.91
N HIS A 108 0.51 -0.15 -9.04
CA HIS A 108 0.62 -1.53 -8.55
C HIS A 108 -0.69 -2.00 -7.89
N SER A 109 -1.26 -1.15 -7.05
CA SER A 109 -2.53 -1.39 -6.36
C SER A 109 -3.67 -1.63 -7.34
N LEU A 110 -3.83 -0.77 -8.34
CA LEU A 110 -4.87 -0.91 -9.36
C LEU A 110 -4.71 -2.20 -10.17
N VAL A 111 -3.49 -2.56 -10.57
CA VAL A 111 -3.23 -3.81 -11.27
C VAL A 111 -3.60 -5.01 -10.40
N GLN A 112 -3.25 -4.98 -9.12
CA GLN A 112 -3.52 -6.08 -8.20
C GLN A 112 -5.02 -6.32 -8.00
N VAL A 113 -5.83 -5.27 -7.90
CA VAL A 113 -7.27 -5.41 -7.63
C VAL A 113 -8.12 -5.63 -8.87
N THR A 114 -7.57 -5.41 -10.07
CA THR A 114 -8.29 -5.57 -11.34
C THR A 114 -7.83 -6.78 -12.13
N ALA A 115 -6.66 -6.72 -12.77
CA ALA A 115 -6.13 -7.78 -13.63
C ALA A 115 -5.23 -8.78 -12.91
N ASN A 116 -4.65 -8.39 -11.80
CA ASN A 116 -3.73 -9.16 -10.95
C ASN A 116 -2.60 -9.88 -11.73
N ARG A 117 -2.06 -9.22 -12.75
CA ARG A 117 -0.97 -9.77 -13.55
C ARG A 117 0.34 -9.73 -12.76
N VAL A 118 0.85 -10.90 -12.42
CA VAL A 118 2.03 -11.05 -11.53
C VAL A 118 3.25 -10.32 -12.08
N MET A 119 3.55 -10.46 -13.37
CA MET A 119 4.73 -9.81 -13.97
C MET A 119 4.65 -8.28 -13.94
N VAL A 120 3.47 -7.70 -14.24
CA VAL A 120 3.27 -6.25 -14.18
C VAL A 120 3.41 -5.74 -12.74
N ARG A 121 2.83 -6.45 -11.78
CA ARG A 121 2.97 -6.14 -10.36
C ARG A 121 4.42 -6.19 -9.91
N PHE A 122 5.16 -7.20 -10.34
CA PHE A 122 6.57 -7.37 -10.00
C PHE A 122 7.39 -6.18 -10.52
N VAL A 123 7.20 -5.78 -11.77
CA VAL A 123 7.92 -4.63 -12.35
C VAL A 123 7.60 -3.34 -11.60
N LEU A 124 6.34 -3.07 -11.33
CA LEU A 124 5.93 -1.88 -10.57
C LEU A 124 6.48 -1.90 -9.15
N PHE A 125 6.46 -3.06 -8.50
CA PHE A 125 7.05 -3.24 -7.17
C PHE A 125 8.56 -3.00 -7.19
N ALA A 126 9.28 -3.57 -8.15
CA ALA A 126 10.73 -3.40 -8.28
C ALA A 126 11.11 -1.93 -8.51
N LEU A 127 10.40 -1.23 -9.40
CA LEU A 127 10.63 0.19 -9.66
C LEU A 127 10.38 1.04 -8.41
N SER A 128 9.26 0.81 -7.72
CA SER A 128 8.97 1.54 -6.48
C SER A 128 10.00 1.25 -5.39
N SER A 129 10.50 0.03 -5.30
CA SER A 129 11.55 -0.36 -4.34
C SER A 129 12.87 0.34 -4.63
N VAL A 130 13.25 0.50 -5.90
CA VAL A 130 14.45 1.28 -6.27
C VAL A 130 14.32 2.73 -5.81
N VAL A 131 13.17 3.36 -6.05
CA VAL A 131 12.92 4.73 -5.60
C VAL A 131 13.01 4.83 -4.06
N LEU A 132 12.44 3.87 -3.36
CA LEU A 132 12.50 3.82 -1.90
C LEU A 132 13.93 3.67 -1.38
N ILE A 133 14.73 2.80 -1.99
CA ILE A 133 16.14 2.61 -1.65
C ILE A 133 16.92 3.92 -1.85
N VAL A 134 16.67 4.64 -2.94
CA VAL A 134 17.33 5.94 -3.19
C VAL A 134 16.98 6.95 -2.10
N LEU A 135 15.72 7.04 -1.69
CA LEU A 135 15.30 7.93 -0.59
C LEU A 135 15.96 7.55 0.74
N ILE A 136 16.03 6.26 1.05
CA ILE A 136 16.69 5.76 2.26
C ILE A 136 18.20 6.07 2.23
N ALA A 137 18.86 5.82 1.09
CA ALA A 137 20.28 6.11 0.92
C ALA A 137 20.59 7.60 1.12
N LYS A 138 19.75 8.50 0.60
CA LYS A 138 19.89 9.96 0.82
C LYS A 138 19.73 10.32 2.30
N ALA A 139 18.74 9.77 2.97
CA ALA A 139 18.55 9.98 4.41
C ALA A 139 19.76 9.47 5.21
N ALA A 140 20.23 8.26 4.90
CA ALA A 140 21.38 7.65 5.56
C ALA A 140 22.65 8.49 5.37
N PHE A 141 22.91 8.97 4.16
CA PHE A 141 24.08 9.82 3.88
C PHE A 141 24.08 11.07 4.75
N ILE A 142 22.92 11.69 4.99
CA ILE A 142 22.84 12.91 5.80
C ILE A 142 22.96 12.60 7.29
N VAL A 143 22.36 11.50 7.75
CA VAL A 143 22.33 11.14 9.18
C VAL A 143 23.69 10.63 9.66
N PHE A 144 24.43 9.91 8.80
CA PHE A 144 25.70 9.29 9.16
C PHE A 144 26.95 10.04 8.65
N ALA A 145 26.79 11.10 7.89
CA ALA A 145 27.89 11.98 7.49
C ALA A 145 28.22 12.97 8.61
#